data_7bc3914d09d55ec9bfda3bbadda488ac
#
_entry.id   7bc3914d09d55ec9bfda3bbadda488ac
#
_cell.length_a   1.000
_cell.length_b   1.000
_cell.length_c   1.000
_cell.angle_alpha   90.00
_cell.angle_beta   90.00
_cell.angle_gamma   90.00
#
_symmetry.space_group_name_H-M   'P 1'
#
loop_
_entity.id
_entity.type
_entity.pdbx_description
1 polymer ?
#
loop_
_entity_poly.entity_id
_entity_poly.type
_entity_poly.pdbx_seq_one_letter_code
_entity_poly.pdbx_strand_id
1 'polypeptide(L)'
;MPKNLVERVGKGYLYRNLGRTKKDVVGNWPEAHADVEAILDGAQASAEKSADLIKRKDHRATILHLVEEEYGKEAAQRLEVGALDDNLEFALMDLADRLEGLYPKKTLALLHSAVLPERSSSFADVLDQYAEFKTTGYEATDHRLKVRIAKCKVDLERAIGAYKLHQQPVQNITRQDANAYRDSLLPTMAPNSVARYKNTLNAALNWYIKETGIDWTSPFAGLLIKGAGSSKADRHPLTDEQVEQLKTVFEADPVTNALFVILRDTGARLAEVAGLRVTDYNTDEGYINITPTPWRRLKNAPSERAVPLSPEAIIALQSLITNLDPEAPVFERYARPRGMDSASAMMMKRLRTVITDRKLTMHSLRHRMKDKLRNTGCPEAISMAILGHGSNTVAANYGSGYALEVMREHMERVW
;
A
#
# COMPACT_ATOMS: atom_id res chain seq x y z
N MET A 1 -6.28 29.23 -43.22
CA MET A 1 -6.29 28.47 -42.00
C MET A 1 -6.71 27.01 -42.30
N PRO A 2 -6.12 25.99 -41.67
CA PRO A 2 -6.56 24.60 -41.83
C PRO A 2 -8.03 24.43 -41.43
N LYS A 3 -8.80 23.56 -42.12
CA LYS A 3 -10.26 23.42 -41.89
C LYS A 3 -10.59 23.09 -40.43
N ASN A 4 -9.84 22.25 -39.77
CA ASN A 4 -9.99 21.87 -38.35
C ASN A 4 -9.81 23.03 -37.37
N LEU A 5 -9.07 24.07 -37.74
CA LEU A 5 -8.91 25.28 -36.94
C LEU A 5 -9.97 26.35 -37.26
N VAL A 6 -10.51 26.35 -38.49
CA VAL A 6 -11.60 27.27 -38.90
C VAL A 6 -12.82 27.07 -38.01
N GLU A 7 -13.20 25.82 -37.74
CA GLU A 7 -14.36 25.47 -36.90
C GLU A 7 -14.19 25.94 -35.46
N ARG A 8 -12.97 25.91 -34.92
CA ARG A 8 -12.65 26.33 -33.54
C ARG A 8 -12.49 27.85 -33.41
N VAL A 9 -11.90 28.49 -34.39
CA VAL A 9 -11.75 29.97 -34.40
C VAL A 9 -13.04 30.67 -34.85
N GLY A 10 -13.96 29.91 -35.43
CA GLY A 10 -15.25 30.45 -35.93
C GLY A 10 -15.12 31.32 -37.17
N LYS A 11 -13.94 31.42 -37.79
CA LYS A 11 -13.67 32.26 -38.95
C LYS A 11 -12.64 31.59 -39.86
N GLY A 12 -12.85 31.70 -41.17
CA GLY A 12 -11.92 31.21 -42.21
C GLY A 12 -10.62 32.02 -42.29
N TYR A 13 -10.61 33.21 -41.74
CA TYR A 13 -9.46 34.12 -41.68
C TYR A 13 -9.61 35.10 -40.50
N LEU A 14 -8.46 35.55 -40.00
CA LEU A 14 -8.36 36.52 -38.91
C LEU A 14 -7.94 37.87 -39.47
N TYR A 15 -8.63 38.92 -39.05
CA TYR A 15 -8.32 40.31 -39.42
C TYR A 15 -7.84 41.10 -38.21
N ARG A 16 -6.85 41.95 -38.42
CA ARG A 16 -6.39 42.97 -37.48
C ARG A 16 -6.29 44.29 -38.18
N ASN A 17 -6.77 45.34 -37.56
CA ASN A 17 -6.63 46.70 -38.08
C ASN A 17 -5.24 47.22 -37.75
N LEU A 18 -4.40 47.46 -38.75
CA LEU A 18 -3.04 47.93 -38.61
C LEU A 18 -2.90 49.43 -38.68
N GLY A 19 -4.01 50.17 -38.88
CA GLY A 19 -3.99 51.62 -39.03
C GLY A 19 -4.11 52.08 -40.49
N ARG A 20 -4.04 53.43 -40.75
CA ARG A 20 -4.28 54.03 -42.04
C ARG A 20 -3.04 54.46 -42.79
N THR A 21 -1.90 54.57 -42.13
CA THR A 21 -0.64 55.00 -42.75
C THR A 21 0.38 53.85 -42.79
N LYS A 22 1.35 53.96 -43.73
CA LYS A 22 2.46 52.98 -43.81
C LYS A 22 3.23 52.87 -42.48
N LYS A 23 3.35 53.98 -41.75
CA LYS A 23 4.02 54.00 -40.44
C LYS A 23 3.22 53.21 -39.39
N ASP A 24 1.89 53.36 -39.39
CA ASP A 24 1.00 52.62 -38.48
C ASP A 24 1.06 51.13 -38.78
N VAL A 25 1.03 50.73 -40.05
CA VAL A 25 1.09 49.36 -40.49
C VAL A 25 2.40 48.70 -40.02
N VAL A 26 3.56 49.35 -40.21
CA VAL A 26 4.84 48.82 -39.79
C VAL A 26 4.98 48.76 -38.27
N GLY A 27 4.46 49.76 -37.55
CA GLY A 27 4.52 49.80 -36.08
C GLY A 27 3.62 48.79 -35.41
N ASN A 28 2.40 48.57 -35.94
CA ASN A 28 1.39 47.68 -35.31
C ASN A 28 1.51 46.22 -35.79
N TRP A 29 2.30 45.93 -36.83
CA TRP A 29 2.43 44.58 -37.39
C TRP A 29 2.91 43.54 -36.37
N PRO A 30 3.99 43.81 -35.59
CA PRO A 30 4.51 42.80 -34.66
C PRO A 30 3.48 42.37 -33.60
N GLU A 31 2.73 43.31 -33.05
CA GLU A 31 1.70 43.05 -32.05
C GLU A 31 0.52 42.27 -32.67
N ALA A 32 0.01 42.73 -33.82
CA ALA A 32 -1.08 42.06 -34.53
C ALA A 32 -0.70 40.67 -35.01
N HIS A 33 0.56 40.43 -35.39
CA HIS A 33 1.07 39.11 -35.74
C HIS A 33 1.13 38.21 -34.52
N ALA A 34 1.67 38.69 -33.39
CA ALA A 34 1.74 37.93 -32.14
C ALA A 34 0.34 37.54 -31.63
N ASP A 35 -0.66 38.43 -31.74
CA ASP A 35 -2.04 38.15 -31.41
C ASP A 35 -2.65 37.00 -32.24
N VAL A 36 -2.37 37.04 -33.56
CA VAL A 36 -2.87 35.99 -34.47
C VAL A 36 -2.19 34.65 -34.19
N GLU A 37 -0.90 34.62 -33.97
CA GLU A 37 -0.13 33.41 -33.59
C GLU A 37 -0.65 32.83 -32.27
N ALA A 38 -0.86 33.69 -31.26
CA ALA A 38 -1.41 33.22 -29.96
C ALA A 38 -2.79 32.58 -30.09
N ILE A 39 -3.68 33.13 -30.94
CA ILE A 39 -4.99 32.55 -31.23
C ILE A 39 -4.85 31.19 -31.94
N LEU A 40 -3.95 31.06 -32.89
CA LEU A 40 -3.73 29.83 -33.62
C LEU A 40 -3.12 28.75 -32.73
N ASP A 41 -2.13 29.10 -31.93
CA ASP A 41 -1.47 28.21 -31.00
C ASP A 41 -2.48 27.70 -29.93
N GLY A 42 -3.30 28.60 -29.40
CA GLY A 42 -4.37 28.24 -28.46
C GLY A 42 -5.38 27.26 -29.07
N ALA A 43 -5.84 27.54 -30.31
CA ALA A 43 -6.78 26.65 -31.01
C ALA A 43 -6.15 25.28 -31.33
N GLN A 44 -4.86 25.23 -31.64
CA GLN A 44 -4.16 23.97 -31.90
C GLN A 44 -3.99 23.17 -30.63
N ALA A 45 -3.56 23.78 -29.53
CA ALA A 45 -3.41 23.13 -28.24
C ALA A 45 -4.74 22.52 -27.74
N SER A 46 -5.85 23.25 -27.95
CA SER A 46 -7.17 22.73 -27.63
C SER A 46 -7.58 21.55 -28.49
N ALA A 47 -7.29 21.60 -29.81
CA ALA A 47 -7.54 20.50 -30.72
C ALA A 47 -6.78 19.23 -30.30
N GLU A 48 -5.51 19.37 -29.91
CA GLU A 48 -4.68 18.27 -29.43
C GLU A 48 -5.22 17.69 -28.13
N LYS A 49 -5.65 18.54 -27.17
CA LYS A 49 -6.26 18.11 -25.92
C LYS A 49 -7.56 17.33 -26.16
N SER A 50 -8.44 17.84 -27.02
CA SER A 50 -9.68 17.11 -27.39
C SER A 50 -9.40 15.77 -28.04
N ALA A 51 -8.45 15.69 -28.96
CA ALA A 51 -8.07 14.44 -29.62
C ALA A 51 -7.54 13.41 -28.63
N ASP A 52 -6.75 13.83 -27.64
CA ASP A 52 -6.24 12.95 -26.58
C ASP A 52 -7.39 12.43 -25.68
N LEU A 53 -8.32 13.28 -25.27
CA LEU A 53 -9.49 12.88 -24.47
C LEU A 53 -10.40 11.90 -25.22
N ILE A 54 -10.65 12.13 -26.51
CA ILE A 54 -11.42 11.22 -27.37
C ILE A 54 -10.72 9.85 -27.46
N LYS A 55 -9.39 9.82 -27.68
CA LYS A 55 -8.60 8.60 -27.74
C LYS A 55 -8.70 7.80 -26.44
N ARG A 56 -8.77 8.47 -25.29
CA ARG A 56 -8.93 7.86 -23.97
C ARG A 56 -10.37 7.46 -23.63
N LYS A 57 -11.35 7.80 -24.49
CA LYS A 57 -12.79 7.57 -24.24
C LYS A 57 -13.28 8.22 -22.94
N ASP A 58 -12.68 9.31 -22.51
CA ASP A 58 -13.10 10.06 -21.33
C ASP A 58 -14.19 11.06 -21.71
N HIS A 59 -15.43 10.58 -21.76
CA HIS A 59 -16.57 11.38 -22.16
C HIS A 59 -16.79 12.57 -21.22
N ARG A 60 -16.63 12.37 -19.89
CA ARG A 60 -16.79 13.45 -18.91
C ARG A 60 -15.81 14.58 -19.12
N ALA A 61 -14.52 14.25 -19.19
CA ALA A 61 -13.48 15.26 -19.40
C ALA A 61 -13.60 15.92 -20.77
N THR A 62 -14.03 15.18 -21.80
CA THR A 62 -14.29 15.75 -23.13
C THR A 62 -15.43 16.77 -23.08
N ILE A 63 -16.57 16.46 -22.43
CA ILE A 63 -17.71 17.35 -22.29
C ILE A 63 -17.31 18.62 -21.53
N LEU A 64 -16.68 18.48 -20.36
CA LEU A 64 -16.24 19.62 -19.56
C LEU A 64 -15.28 20.53 -20.33
N HIS A 65 -14.34 19.94 -21.09
CA HIS A 65 -13.42 20.69 -21.92
C HIS A 65 -14.13 21.46 -23.02
N LEU A 66 -15.09 20.85 -23.73
CA LEU A 66 -15.88 21.50 -24.76
C LEU A 66 -16.70 22.66 -24.20
N VAL A 67 -17.33 22.46 -23.05
CA VAL A 67 -18.15 23.50 -22.39
C VAL A 67 -17.25 24.64 -21.86
N GLU A 68 -16.10 24.32 -21.31
CA GLU A 68 -15.12 25.35 -20.86
C GLU A 68 -14.64 26.22 -22.02
N GLU A 69 -14.37 25.59 -23.16
CA GLU A 69 -13.92 26.31 -24.37
C GLU A 69 -14.97 27.24 -24.98
N GLU A 70 -16.21 26.74 -25.06
CA GLU A 70 -17.26 27.46 -25.74
C GLU A 70 -17.93 28.49 -24.83
N TYR A 71 -18.16 28.17 -23.54
CA TYR A 71 -18.93 28.98 -22.61
C TYR A 71 -18.17 29.43 -21.37
N GLY A 72 -16.88 29.04 -21.25
CA GLY A 72 -16.00 29.44 -20.16
C GLY A 72 -16.07 28.52 -18.94
N LYS A 73 -15.18 28.78 -17.98
CA LYS A 73 -14.97 27.93 -16.77
C LYS A 73 -16.22 27.90 -15.88
N GLU A 74 -16.96 28.99 -15.78
CA GLU A 74 -18.16 29.07 -14.94
C GLU A 74 -19.26 28.12 -15.44
N ALA A 75 -19.49 28.07 -16.76
CA ALA A 75 -20.43 27.14 -17.36
C ALA A 75 -20.06 25.69 -17.15
N ALA A 76 -18.77 25.34 -17.32
CA ALA A 76 -18.26 24.00 -17.05
C ALA A 76 -18.44 23.61 -15.56
N GLN A 77 -18.19 24.53 -14.65
CA GLN A 77 -18.37 24.30 -13.21
C GLN A 77 -19.84 24.11 -12.85
N ARG A 78 -20.75 24.90 -13.44
CA ARG A 78 -22.21 24.75 -13.25
C ARG A 78 -22.68 23.37 -13.74
N LEU A 79 -22.24 22.94 -14.91
CA LEU A 79 -22.51 21.59 -15.40
C LEU A 79 -21.94 20.50 -14.45
N GLU A 80 -20.77 20.71 -13.91
CA GLU A 80 -20.12 19.74 -13.01
C GLU A 80 -20.89 19.53 -11.70
N VAL A 81 -21.47 20.57 -11.16
CA VAL A 81 -22.25 20.51 -9.90
C VAL A 81 -23.75 20.31 -10.13
N GLY A 82 -24.19 20.18 -11.39
CA GLY A 82 -25.60 19.99 -11.74
C GLY A 82 -26.46 21.26 -11.56
N ALA A 83 -25.86 22.45 -11.51
CA ALA A 83 -26.56 23.74 -11.37
C ALA A 83 -26.90 24.32 -12.76
N LEU A 84 -27.73 23.61 -13.51
CA LEU A 84 -28.18 24.00 -14.86
C LEU A 84 -29.40 24.91 -14.79
N ASP A 85 -29.51 25.78 -15.79
CA ASP A 85 -30.74 26.52 -16.12
C ASP A 85 -31.10 26.28 -17.60
N ASP A 86 -32.29 26.63 -17.97
CA ASP A 86 -32.84 26.41 -19.33
C ASP A 86 -31.89 26.98 -20.41
N ASN A 87 -31.27 28.13 -20.16
CA ASN A 87 -30.35 28.75 -21.12
C ASN A 87 -29.09 27.93 -21.35
N LEU A 88 -28.49 27.40 -20.27
CA LEU A 88 -27.29 26.56 -20.39
C LEU A 88 -27.65 25.20 -21.00
N GLU A 89 -28.79 24.60 -20.65
CA GLU A 89 -29.27 23.37 -21.26
C GLU A 89 -29.43 23.49 -22.76
N PHE A 90 -30.14 24.56 -23.23
CA PHE A 90 -30.28 24.85 -24.66
C PHE A 90 -28.94 25.08 -25.36
N ALA A 91 -28.02 25.80 -24.71
CA ALA A 91 -26.69 26.04 -25.24
C ALA A 91 -25.88 24.72 -25.41
N LEU A 92 -26.02 23.78 -24.47
CA LEU A 92 -25.36 22.45 -24.55
C LEU A 92 -25.96 21.60 -25.68
N MET A 93 -27.27 21.65 -25.89
CA MET A 93 -27.95 20.98 -27.01
C MET A 93 -27.44 21.54 -28.36
N ASP A 94 -27.45 22.86 -28.54
CA ASP A 94 -26.92 23.53 -29.74
C ASP A 94 -25.44 23.18 -30.00
N LEU A 95 -24.63 23.17 -28.95
CA LEU A 95 -23.23 22.76 -29.06
C LEU A 95 -23.08 21.31 -29.54
N ALA A 96 -23.90 20.40 -29.01
CA ALA A 96 -23.86 19.00 -29.42
C ALA A 96 -24.22 18.83 -30.90
N ASP A 97 -25.22 19.55 -31.37
CA ASP A 97 -25.67 19.52 -32.78
C ASP A 97 -24.57 20.10 -33.71
N ARG A 98 -23.98 21.22 -33.32
CA ARG A 98 -22.86 21.84 -34.09
C ARG A 98 -21.61 20.94 -34.20
N LEU A 99 -21.39 20.07 -33.21
CA LEU A 99 -20.24 19.18 -33.15
C LEU A 99 -20.54 17.78 -33.76
N GLU A 100 -21.72 17.58 -34.37
CA GLU A 100 -22.06 16.31 -35.01
C GLU A 100 -21.02 15.90 -36.07
N GLY A 101 -20.63 14.66 -36.02
CA GLY A 101 -19.57 14.12 -36.91
C GLY A 101 -18.13 14.40 -36.48
N LEU A 102 -17.89 15.31 -35.55
CA LEU A 102 -16.55 15.65 -35.04
C LEU A 102 -16.21 14.88 -33.77
N TYR A 103 -17.18 14.48 -32.98
CA TYR A 103 -17.02 13.79 -31.69
C TYR A 103 -17.79 12.47 -31.66
N PRO A 104 -17.41 11.53 -30.75
CA PRO A 104 -18.11 10.27 -30.59
C PRO A 104 -19.60 10.46 -30.27
N LYS A 105 -20.50 9.71 -30.94
CA LYS A 105 -21.94 9.79 -30.73
C LYS A 105 -22.37 9.75 -29.26
N LYS A 106 -21.70 8.93 -28.44
CA LYS A 106 -21.96 8.83 -27.01
C LYS A 106 -21.64 10.13 -26.26
N THR A 107 -20.54 10.80 -26.60
CA THR A 107 -20.17 12.11 -26.01
C THR A 107 -21.23 13.16 -26.35
N LEU A 108 -21.63 13.21 -27.62
CA LEU A 108 -22.63 14.17 -28.10
C LEU A 108 -24.01 13.90 -27.48
N ALA A 109 -24.44 12.65 -27.37
CA ALA A 109 -25.71 12.32 -26.72
C ALA A 109 -25.75 12.72 -25.24
N LEU A 110 -24.64 12.55 -24.52
CA LEU A 110 -24.50 13.00 -23.13
C LEU A 110 -24.47 14.53 -23.03
N LEU A 111 -23.78 15.20 -23.93
CA LEU A 111 -23.76 16.68 -24.01
C LEU A 111 -25.14 17.23 -24.33
N HIS A 112 -25.82 16.68 -25.34
CA HIS A 112 -27.17 17.06 -25.75
C HIS A 112 -28.21 16.87 -24.63
N SER A 113 -28.09 15.84 -23.81
CA SER A 113 -28.98 15.62 -22.67
C SER A 113 -28.56 16.37 -21.40
N ALA A 114 -27.52 17.21 -21.49
CA ALA A 114 -26.93 17.93 -20.35
C ALA A 114 -26.58 17.00 -19.18
N VAL A 115 -26.31 15.73 -19.46
CA VAL A 115 -25.94 14.70 -18.47
C VAL A 115 -24.43 14.50 -18.44
N LEU A 116 -23.83 14.85 -17.33
CA LEU A 116 -22.43 14.59 -17.10
C LEU A 116 -22.26 13.20 -16.47
N PRO A 117 -21.52 12.26 -17.11
CA PRO A 117 -21.27 10.96 -16.52
C PRO A 117 -20.66 11.09 -15.11
N GLU A 118 -20.97 10.15 -14.22
CA GLU A 118 -20.32 10.09 -12.92
C GLU A 118 -18.79 10.11 -13.08
N ARG A 119 -18.12 10.76 -12.14
CA ARG A 119 -16.66 10.80 -12.14
C ARG A 119 -16.11 9.39 -11.91
N SER A 120 -15.44 8.85 -12.90
CA SER A 120 -14.72 7.60 -12.73
C SER A 120 -13.66 7.77 -11.65
N SER A 121 -13.57 6.81 -10.73
CA SER A 121 -12.57 6.84 -9.67
C SER A 121 -11.17 6.99 -10.26
N SER A 122 -10.41 7.92 -9.73
CA SER A 122 -8.97 8.04 -10.02
C SER A 122 -8.18 6.92 -9.31
N PHE A 123 -6.92 6.75 -9.66
CA PHE A 123 -6.09 5.76 -8.95
C PHE A 123 -5.91 6.14 -7.46
N ALA A 124 -5.82 7.44 -7.16
CA ALA A 124 -5.76 7.91 -5.78
C ALA A 124 -7.05 7.58 -5.00
N ASP A 125 -8.22 7.76 -5.63
CA ASP A 125 -9.51 7.42 -5.01
C ASP A 125 -9.60 5.90 -4.73
N VAL A 126 -9.19 5.06 -5.69
CA VAL A 126 -9.16 3.59 -5.51
C VAL A 126 -8.25 3.18 -4.35
N LEU A 127 -7.12 3.85 -4.17
CA LEU A 127 -6.21 3.56 -3.06
C LEU A 127 -6.81 3.95 -1.70
N ASP A 128 -7.56 5.06 -1.64
CA ASP A 128 -8.24 5.48 -0.41
C ASP A 128 -9.40 4.55 -0.07
N GLN A 129 -10.26 4.24 -1.03
CA GLN A 129 -11.35 3.27 -0.87
C GLN A 129 -10.82 1.89 -0.43
N TYR A 130 -9.71 1.44 -1.02
CA TYR A 130 -9.08 0.19 -0.62
C TYR A 130 -8.51 0.25 0.81
N ALA A 131 -7.94 1.38 1.23
CA ALA A 131 -7.47 1.56 2.60
C ALA A 131 -8.63 1.45 3.60
N GLU A 132 -9.75 2.07 3.28
CA GLU A 132 -10.97 2.01 4.07
C GLU A 132 -11.55 0.60 4.14
N PHE A 133 -11.72 -0.07 3.00
CA PHE A 133 -12.16 -1.47 2.92
C PHE A 133 -11.29 -2.41 3.76
N LYS A 134 -9.98 -2.17 3.83
CA LYS A 134 -9.03 -2.99 4.61
C LYS A 134 -8.93 -2.60 6.07
N THR A 135 -9.62 -1.57 6.51
CA THR A 135 -9.63 -1.16 7.92
C THR A 135 -10.19 -2.29 8.80
N THR A 136 -9.43 -2.65 9.80
CA THR A 136 -9.73 -3.79 10.69
C THR A 136 -10.21 -3.35 12.08
N GLY A 137 -10.15 -2.04 12.39
CA GLY A 137 -10.37 -1.48 13.73
C GLY A 137 -9.16 -1.66 14.66
N TYR A 138 -8.07 -2.31 14.19
CA TYR A 138 -6.85 -2.48 14.96
C TYR A 138 -5.80 -1.45 14.53
N GLU A 139 -5.61 -0.42 15.35
CA GLU A 139 -4.82 0.77 15.04
C GLU A 139 -3.44 0.47 14.43
N ALA A 140 -2.68 -0.44 15.02
CA ALA A 140 -1.32 -0.75 14.55
C ALA A 140 -1.29 -1.33 13.13
N THR A 141 -2.31 -2.11 12.74
CA THR A 141 -2.43 -2.70 11.39
C THR A 141 -2.88 -1.65 10.40
N ASP A 142 -3.91 -0.91 10.77
CA ASP A 142 -4.54 0.10 9.91
C ASP A 142 -3.59 1.26 9.64
N HIS A 143 -2.86 1.72 10.66
CA HIS A 143 -1.81 2.74 10.51
C HIS A 143 -0.72 2.31 9.51
N ARG A 144 -0.21 1.06 9.62
CA ARG A 144 0.82 0.56 8.69
C ARG A 144 0.34 0.51 7.25
N LEU A 145 -0.94 0.16 7.02
CA LEU A 145 -1.53 0.17 5.69
C LEU A 145 -1.67 1.59 5.17
N LYS A 146 -2.23 2.50 5.97
CA LYS A 146 -2.40 3.92 5.60
C LYS A 146 -1.07 4.59 5.24
N VAL A 147 -0.03 4.39 6.07
CA VAL A 147 1.34 4.91 5.78
C VAL A 147 1.89 4.33 4.48
N ARG A 148 1.67 3.03 4.22
CA ARG A 148 2.12 2.40 2.98
C ARG A 148 1.41 2.96 1.76
N ILE A 149 0.09 3.14 1.82
CA ILE A 149 -0.71 3.71 0.73
C ILE A 149 -0.31 5.16 0.48
N ALA A 150 -0.15 5.96 1.54
CA ALA A 150 0.33 7.34 1.41
C ALA A 150 1.69 7.40 0.69
N LYS A 151 2.63 6.52 1.07
CA LYS A 151 3.90 6.42 0.36
C LYS A 151 3.72 5.99 -1.10
N CYS A 152 2.85 5.02 -1.39
CA CYS A 152 2.55 4.62 -2.76
C CYS A 152 2.04 5.80 -3.59
N LYS A 153 1.17 6.64 -3.04
CA LYS A 153 0.65 7.83 -3.74
C LYS A 153 1.76 8.82 -4.08
N VAL A 154 2.63 9.15 -3.11
CA VAL A 154 3.77 10.05 -3.34
C VAL A 154 4.71 9.50 -4.42
N ASP A 155 5.01 8.21 -4.37
CA ASP A 155 5.89 7.56 -5.33
C ASP A 155 5.24 7.47 -6.73
N LEU A 156 3.93 7.23 -6.81
CA LEU A 156 3.15 7.24 -8.06
C LEU A 156 3.11 8.64 -8.65
N GLU A 157 2.81 9.66 -7.86
CA GLU A 157 2.76 11.05 -8.32
C GLU A 157 4.07 11.47 -8.96
N ARG A 158 5.20 11.08 -8.35
CA ARG A 158 6.53 11.32 -8.91
C ARG A 158 6.78 10.55 -10.22
N ALA A 159 6.25 9.34 -10.34
CA ALA A 159 6.50 8.46 -11.49
C ALA A 159 5.60 8.76 -12.70
N ILE A 160 4.34 9.12 -12.47
CA ILE A 160 3.32 9.25 -13.54
C ILE A 160 2.62 10.62 -13.57
N GLY A 161 2.93 11.51 -12.63
CA GLY A 161 2.38 12.86 -12.52
C GLY A 161 1.07 12.93 -11.72
N ALA A 162 0.87 14.10 -11.05
CA ALA A 162 -0.29 14.35 -10.19
C ALA A 162 -1.62 14.26 -10.95
N TYR A 163 -1.70 14.83 -12.16
CA TYR A 163 -2.91 14.80 -12.98
C TYR A 163 -3.39 13.36 -13.25
N LYS A 164 -2.47 12.48 -13.65
CA LYS A 164 -2.79 11.09 -13.97
C LYS A 164 -3.21 10.29 -12.73
N LEU A 165 -2.60 10.58 -11.59
CA LEU A 165 -2.91 9.91 -10.33
C LEU A 165 -4.27 10.34 -9.75
N HIS A 166 -4.60 11.64 -9.80
CA HIS A 166 -5.72 12.21 -9.04
C HIS A 166 -6.96 12.58 -9.88
N GLN A 167 -6.78 12.77 -11.18
CA GLN A 167 -7.85 13.31 -12.02
C GLN A 167 -8.27 12.42 -13.18
N GLN A 168 -7.39 11.51 -13.62
CA GLN A 168 -7.77 10.58 -14.69
C GLN A 168 -8.46 9.33 -14.16
N PRO A 169 -9.39 8.74 -14.93
CA PRO A 169 -9.94 7.42 -14.65
C PRO A 169 -8.81 6.40 -14.42
N VAL A 170 -8.99 5.54 -13.41
CA VAL A 170 -7.96 4.54 -13.05
C VAL A 170 -7.64 3.59 -14.21
N GLN A 171 -8.59 3.35 -15.12
CA GLN A 171 -8.38 2.52 -16.32
C GLN A 171 -7.36 3.11 -17.30
N ASN A 172 -7.03 4.40 -17.18
CA ASN A 172 -6.01 5.06 -17.99
C ASN A 172 -4.57 4.77 -17.50
N ILE A 173 -4.43 4.09 -16.37
CA ILE A 173 -3.13 3.62 -15.90
C ILE A 173 -2.69 2.43 -16.77
N THR A 174 -1.52 2.56 -17.35
CA THR A 174 -0.97 1.60 -18.31
C THR A 174 0.14 0.73 -17.72
N ARG A 175 0.54 -0.32 -18.44
CA ARG A 175 1.74 -1.10 -18.11
C ARG A 175 3.01 -0.23 -18.11
N GLN A 176 3.08 0.77 -18.98
CA GLN A 176 4.20 1.71 -19.03
C GLN A 176 4.31 2.53 -17.73
N ASP A 177 3.18 2.95 -17.17
CA ASP A 177 3.13 3.64 -15.87
C ASP A 177 3.59 2.73 -14.72
N ALA A 178 3.16 1.47 -14.74
CA ALA A 178 3.61 0.49 -13.75
C ALA A 178 5.12 0.21 -13.85
N ASN A 179 5.68 0.19 -15.06
CA ASN A 179 7.13 0.10 -15.28
C ASN A 179 7.84 1.36 -14.75
N ALA A 180 7.34 2.55 -15.09
CA ALA A 180 7.91 3.82 -14.62
C ALA A 180 7.92 3.89 -13.09
N TYR A 181 6.85 3.48 -12.43
CA TYR A 181 6.79 3.38 -10.97
C TYR A 181 7.86 2.42 -10.41
N ARG A 182 7.97 1.20 -10.96
CA ARG A 182 9.01 0.23 -10.55
C ARG A 182 10.41 0.82 -10.70
N ASP A 183 10.69 1.39 -11.87
CA ASP A 183 12.03 1.85 -12.24
C ASP A 183 12.44 3.10 -11.46
N SER A 184 11.49 3.93 -11.02
CA SER A 184 11.75 5.07 -10.13
C SER A 184 12.16 4.64 -8.70
N LEU A 185 11.75 3.45 -8.25
CA LEU A 185 12.02 2.97 -6.89
C LEU A 185 13.29 2.11 -6.78
N LEU A 186 13.63 1.35 -7.82
CA LEU A 186 14.75 0.40 -7.78
C LEU A 186 16.12 1.02 -7.44
N PRO A 187 16.45 2.27 -7.84
CA PRO A 187 17.73 2.89 -7.47
C PRO A 187 17.90 3.15 -5.96
N THR A 188 16.78 3.33 -5.24
CA THR A 188 16.81 3.74 -3.82
C THR A 188 16.24 2.71 -2.86
N MET A 189 15.62 1.64 -3.38
CA MET A 189 14.89 0.67 -2.57
C MET A 189 15.25 -0.78 -2.94
N ALA A 190 15.37 -1.64 -1.93
CA ALA A 190 15.62 -3.07 -2.14
C ALA A 190 14.49 -3.72 -2.98
N PRO A 191 14.79 -4.64 -3.91
CA PRO A 191 13.82 -5.27 -4.81
C PRO A 191 12.60 -5.88 -4.10
N ASN A 192 12.80 -6.53 -2.96
CA ASN A 192 11.69 -7.07 -2.15
C ASN A 192 10.77 -6.00 -1.57
N SER A 193 11.30 -4.82 -1.26
CA SER A 193 10.48 -3.69 -0.82
C SER A 193 9.66 -3.14 -1.98
N VAL A 194 10.26 -2.97 -3.16
CA VAL A 194 9.54 -2.58 -4.39
C VAL A 194 8.43 -3.59 -4.70
N ALA A 195 8.72 -4.90 -4.62
CA ALA A 195 7.73 -5.96 -4.83
C ALA A 195 6.56 -5.86 -3.84
N ARG A 196 6.81 -5.52 -2.59
CA ARG A 196 5.77 -5.33 -1.57
C ARG A 196 4.86 -4.14 -1.88
N TYR A 197 5.43 -3.00 -2.30
CA TYR A 197 4.65 -1.82 -2.70
C TYR A 197 3.83 -2.11 -3.96
N LYS A 198 4.44 -2.67 -4.98
CA LYS A 198 3.76 -3.14 -6.20
C LYS A 198 2.59 -4.10 -5.88
N ASN A 199 2.78 -5.06 -4.97
CA ASN A 199 1.72 -5.98 -4.57
C ASN A 199 0.57 -5.26 -3.84
N THR A 200 0.85 -4.19 -3.08
CA THR A 200 -0.20 -3.36 -2.47
C THR A 200 -1.04 -2.66 -3.55
N LEU A 201 -0.40 -2.05 -4.55
CA LEU A 201 -1.09 -1.40 -5.69
C LEU A 201 -1.92 -2.41 -6.48
N ASN A 202 -1.33 -3.55 -6.82
CA ASN A 202 -2.04 -4.61 -7.55
C ASN A 202 -3.24 -5.16 -6.76
N ALA A 203 -3.12 -5.28 -5.44
CA ALA A 203 -4.22 -5.74 -4.60
C ALA A 203 -5.37 -4.71 -4.54
N ALA A 204 -5.06 -3.41 -4.49
CA ALA A 204 -6.05 -2.35 -4.54
C ALA A 204 -6.80 -2.32 -5.88
N LEU A 205 -6.08 -2.43 -7.00
CA LEU A 205 -6.69 -2.46 -8.32
C LEU A 205 -7.53 -3.72 -8.54
N ASN A 206 -7.04 -4.90 -8.12
CA ASN A 206 -7.82 -6.14 -8.24
C ASN A 206 -9.08 -6.13 -7.36
N TRP A 207 -9.04 -5.47 -6.19
CA TRP A 207 -10.22 -5.25 -5.38
C TRP A 207 -11.21 -4.35 -6.12
N TYR A 208 -10.78 -3.21 -6.63
CA TYR A 208 -11.63 -2.27 -7.39
C TYR A 208 -12.28 -2.94 -8.62
N ILE A 209 -11.50 -3.72 -9.38
CA ILE A 209 -12.02 -4.48 -10.54
C ILE A 209 -13.15 -5.43 -10.12
N LYS A 210 -12.99 -6.12 -8.99
CA LYS A 210 -14.01 -7.05 -8.47
C LYS A 210 -15.26 -6.35 -7.96
N GLU A 211 -15.09 -5.23 -7.24
CA GLU A 211 -16.23 -4.46 -6.70
C GLU A 211 -17.06 -3.79 -7.80
N THR A 212 -16.40 -3.28 -8.85
CA THR A 212 -17.07 -2.56 -9.93
C THR A 212 -17.49 -3.42 -11.12
N GLY A 213 -16.97 -4.65 -11.20
CA GLY A 213 -17.24 -5.56 -12.33
C GLY A 213 -16.71 -5.09 -13.69
N ILE A 214 -15.75 -4.14 -13.70
CA ILE A 214 -15.19 -3.61 -14.95
C ILE A 214 -14.32 -4.66 -15.65
N ASP A 215 -14.44 -4.73 -16.98
CA ASP A 215 -13.55 -5.54 -17.82
C ASP A 215 -12.21 -4.84 -18.04
N TRP A 216 -11.33 -4.98 -17.07
CA TRP A 216 -9.98 -4.39 -17.07
C TRP A 216 -9.02 -5.26 -16.28
N THR A 217 -7.77 -5.28 -16.70
CA THR A 217 -6.70 -6.02 -16.01
C THR A 217 -5.71 -5.06 -15.38
N SER A 218 -5.40 -5.29 -14.11
CA SER A 218 -4.43 -4.47 -13.38
C SER A 218 -3.10 -4.38 -14.14
N PRO A 219 -2.61 -3.18 -14.46
CA PRO A 219 -1.31 -3.00 -15.09
C PRO A 219 -0.12 -3.42 -14.22
N PHE A 220 -0.34 -3.61 -12.91
CA PHE A 220 0.65 -4.15 -11.98
C PHE A 220 0.65 -5.68 -11.88
N ALA A 221 -0.34 -6.38 -12.48
CA ALA A 221 -0.37 -7.83 -12.52
C ALA A 221 0.82 -8.38 -13.31
N GLY A 222 1.51 -9.40 -12.77
CA GLY A 222 2.68 -9.99 -13.43
C GLY A 222 3.87 -9.04 -13.67
N LEU A 223 3.91 -7.86 -13.05
CA LEU A 223 5.05 -6.95 -13.18
C LEU A 223 6.29 -7.57 -12.53
N LEU A 224 7.32 -7.80 -13.34
CA LEU A 224 8.57 -8.42 -12.90
C LEU A 224 9.48 -7.40 -12.21
N ILE A 225 10.09 -7.82 -11.11
CA ILE A 225 11.08 -7.03 -10.36
C ILE A 225 12.33 -7.89 -10.22
N LYS A 226 13.39 -7.50 -10.93
CA LYS A 226 14.67 -8.21 -10.92
C LYS A 226 15.22 -8.25 -9.49
N GLY A 227 15.62 -9.42 -9.01
CA GLY A 227 16.16 -9.64 -7.67
C GLY A 227 15.12 -9.77 -6.55
N ALA A 228 13.82 -9.65 -6.84
CA ALA A 228 12.80 -9.95 -5.84
C ALA A 228 12.76 -11.46 -5.53
N GLY A 229 12.63 -11.80 -4.24
CA GLY A 229 12.63 -13.18 -3.76
C GLY A 229 14.00 -13.77 -3.42
N SER A 230 15.10 -13.12 -3.82
CA SER A 230 16.47 -13.61 -3.57
C SER A 230 16.90 -13.54 -2.09
N SER A 231 16.24 -12.74 -1.26
CA SER A 231 16.61 -12.53 0.16
C SER A 231 16.32 -13.72 1.08
N LYS A 232 15.83 -14.85 0.58
CA LYS A 232 15.68 -16.06 1.39
C LYS A 232 17.02 -16.57 1.92
N ALA A 233 18.10 -16.38 1.15
CA ALA A 233 19.46 -16.75 1.53
C ALA A 233 20.09 -15.81 2.60
N ASP A 234 19.48 -14.65 2.88
CA ASP A 234 20.03 -13.67 3.82
C ASP A 234 19.54 -13.85 5.27
N ARG A 235 18.83 -14.93 5.55
CA ARG A 235 18.31 -15.22 6.89
C ARG A 235 19.22 -16.21 7.59
N HIS A 236 20.06 -15.68 8.47
CA HIS A 236 21.00 -16.50 9.23
C HIS A 236 20.52 -16.72 10.66
N PRO A 237 20.69 -17.93 11.23
CA PRO A 237 20.53 -18.15 12.66
C PRO A 237 21.66 -17.44 13.42
N LEU A 238 21.45 -17.13 14.70
CA LEU A 238 22.51 -16.74 15.61
C LEU A 238 23.35 -17.96 15.99
N THR A 239 24.67 -17.78 16.13
CA THR A 239 25.57 -18.83 16.68
C THR A 239 25.42 -18.93 18.19
N ASP A 240 25.99 -20.00 18.79
CA ASP A 240 25.97 -20.17 20.23
C ASP A 240 26.77 -19.06 20.93
N GLU A 241 27.94 -18.68 20.41
CA GLU A 241 28.75 -17.57 20.93
C GLU A 241 28.02 -16.25 20.90
N GLN A 242 27.25 -15.98 19.82
CA GLN A 242 26.43 -14.77 19.70
C GLN A 242 25.27 -14.75 20.70
N VAL A 243 24.67 -15.91 20.97
CA VAL A 243 23.61 -16.06 21.98
C VAL A 243 24.17 -15.80 23.38
N GLU A 244 25.35 -16.29 23.73
CA GLU A 244 26.02 -16.01 25.01
C GLU A 244 26.37 -14.53 25.18
N GLN A 245 26.87 -13.88 24.13
CA GLN A 245 27.08 -12.42 24.14
C GLN A 245 25.77 -11.65 24.40
N LEU A 246 24.67 -12.07 23.77
CA LEU A 246 23.35 -11.45 23.96
C LEU A 246 22.82 -11.70 25.37
N LYS A 247 23.04 -12.88 25.95
CA LYS A 247 22.64 -13.21 27.31
C LYS A 247 23.16 -12.16 28.29
N THR A 248 24.46 -11.89 28.25
CA THR A 248 25.11 -10.89 29.13
C THR A 248 24.47 -9.49 28.98
N VAL A 249 24.08 -9.10 27.75
CA VAL A 249 23.45 -7.79 27.50
C VAL A 249 22.02 -7.74 28.03
N PHE A 250 21.27 -8.82 27.93
CA PHE A 250 19.87 -8.86 28.32
C PHE A 250 19.64 -9.12 29.81
N GLU A 251 20.55 -9.81 30.50
CA GLU A 251 20.51 -10.06 31.95
C GLU A 251 20.51 -8.78 32.80
N ALA A 252 20.98 -7.67 32.26
CA ALA A 252 21.03 -6.38 32.97
C ALA A 252 19.65 -5.80 33.36
N ASP A 253 18.55 -6.31 32.78
CA ASP A 253 17.20 -5.82 33.03
C ASP A 253 16.22 -7.01 32.97
N PRO A 254 15.47 -7.31 34.08
CA PRO A 254 14.61 -8.47 34.18
C PRO A 254 13.57 -8.59 33.05
N VAL A 255 12.99 -7.45 32.62
CA VAL A 255 11.97 -7.43 31.55
C VAL A 255 12.56 -7.88 30.21
N THR A 256 13.74 -7.34 29.87
CA THR A 256 14.40 -7.70 28.60
C THR A 256 15.04 -9.08 28.65
N ASN A 257 15.49 -9.52 29.83
CA ASN A 257 15.95 -10.88 30.04
C ASN A 257 14.84 -11.91 29.81
N ALA A 258 13.69 -11.72 30.43
CA ALA A 258 12.55 -12.63 30.23
C ALA A 258 12.12 -12.68 28.75
N LEU A 259 12.02 -11.53 28.06
CA LEU A 259 11.75 -11.50 26.61
C LEU A 259 12.81 -12.31 25.83
N PHE A 260 14.09 -12.11 26.13
CA PHE A 260 15.19 -12.76 25.41
C PHE A 260 15.18 -14.28 25.63
N VAL A 261 15.10 -14.73 26.89
CA VAL A 261 15.15 -16.15 27.26
C VAL A 261 13.95 -16.89 26.65
N ILE A 262 12.73 -16.34 26.77
CA ILE A 262 11.54 -16.96 26.20
C ILE A 262 11.66 -17.04 24.67
N LEU A 263 12.15 -15.99 23.99
CA LEU A 263 12.34 -16.00 22.54
C LEU A 263 13.41 -17.00 22.09
N ARG A 264 14.49 -17.10 22.84
CA ARG A 264 15.60 -18.03 22.59
C ARG A 264 15.13 -19.47 22.66
N ASP A 265 14.36 -19.81 23.69
CA ASP A 265 14.02 -21.20 24.07
C ASP A 265 12.74 -21.71 23.42
N THR A 266 11.86 -20.80 22.96
CA THR A 266 10.62 -21.20 22.30
C THR A 266 10.64 -20.95 20.78
N GLY A 267 11.50 -20.06 20.31
CA GLY A 267 11.43 -19.56 18.93
C GLY A 267 10.15 -18.82 18.60
N ALA A 268 9.37 -18.38 19.58
CA ALA A 268 8.15 -17.59 19.39
C ALA A 268 8.47 -16.25 18.73
N ARG A 269 7.45 -15.57 18.16
CA ARG A 269 7.62 -14.22 17.63
C ARG A 269 7.66 -13.21 18.77
N LEU A 270 8.47 -12.17 18.64
CA LEU A 270 8.58 -11.13 19.67
C LEU A 270 7.23 -10.55 20.09
N ALA A 271 6.34 -10.31 19.12
CA ALA A 271 5.00 -9.81 19.43
C ALA A 271 4.14 -10.84 20.18
N GLU A 272 4.38 -12.12 19.99
CA GLU A 272 3.67 -13.19 20.73
C GLU A 272 4.07 -13.17 22.19
N VAL A 273 5.36 -13.09 22.49
CA VAL A 273 5.90 -13.07 23.85
C VAL A 273 5.60 -11.75 24.55
N ALA A 274 5.89 -10.62 23.92
CA ALA A 274 5.68 -9.29 24.51
C ALA A 274 4.20 -8.95 24.76
N GLY A 275 3.27 -9.71 24.18
CA GLY A 275 1.83 -9.54 24.36
C GLY A 275 1.20 -10.50 25.37
N LEU A 276 1.97 -11.28 26.13
CA LEU A 276 1.44 -12.24 27.11
C LEU A 276 0.73 -11.56 28.27
N ARG A 277 -0.36 -12.18 28.73
CA ARG A 277 -1.00 -11.92 30.02
C ARG A 277 -0.46 -12.89 31.07
N VAL A 278 -0.69 -12.60 32.36
CA VAL A 278 -0.36 -13.51 33.44
C VAL A 278 -1.12 -14.84 33.28
N THR A 279 -2.41 -14.82 32.95
CA THR A 279 -3.24 -16.04 32.69
C THR A 279 -2.76 -16.85 31.48
N ASP A 280 -1.97 -16.29 30.57
CA ASP A 280 -1.41 -17.02 29.46
C ASP A 280 -0.28 -17.98 29.89
N TYR A 281 0.24 -17.86 31.14
CA TYR A 281 1.23 -18.77 31.71
C TYR A 281 0.59 -19.80 32.64
N ASN A 282 0.77 -21.08 32.33
CA ASN A 282 0.41 -22.17 33.21
C ASN A 282 1.61 -22.54 34.10
N THR A 283 1.48 -22.23 35.41
CA THR A 283 2.54 -22.44 36.40
C THR A 283 2.80 -23.91 36.71
N ASP A 284 1.74 -24.74 36.69
CA ASP A 284 1.80 -26.13 37.13
C ASP A 284 2.49 -27.00 36.07
N GLU A 285 2.19 -26.73 34.80
CA GLU A 285 2.73 -27.48 33.68
C GLU A 285 3.89 -26.77 32.93
N GLY A 286 4.22 -25.53 33.30
CA GLY A 286 5.37 -24.80 32.77
C GLY A 286 5.30 -24.54 31.25
N TYR A 287 4.19 -23.97 30.78
CA TYR A 287 4.01 -23.55 29.39
C TYR A 287 3.32 -22.21 29.26
N ILE A 288 3.40 -21.59 28.10
CA ILE A 288 2.65 -20.39 27.75
C ILE A 288 1.63 -20.69 26.66
N ASN A 289 0.43 -20.10 26.82
CA ASN A 289 -0.59 -20.02 25.78
C ASN A 289 -0.43 -18.75 24.97
N ILE A 290 -0.16 -18.88 23.68
CA ILE A 290 -0.11 -17.76 22.75
C ILE A 290 -1.51 -17.58 22.16
N THR A 291 -2.30 -16.66 22.74
CA THR A 291 -3.70 -16.38 22.37
C THR A 291 -3.85 -14.90 21.97
N PRO A 292 -4.90 -14.48 21.25
CA PRO A 292 -5.17 -13.06 21.04
C PRO A 292 -5.37 -12.31 22.36
N THR A 293 -4.88 -11.07 22.46
CA THR A 293 -5.10 -10.18 23.61
C THR A 293 -5.61 -8.81 23.12
N PRO A 294 -6.17 -7.96 23.99
CA PRO A 294 -6.66 -6.65 23.59
C PRO A 294 -5.59 -5.77 22.87
N TRP A 295 -4.33 -5.94 23.22
CA TRP A 295 -3.20 -5.17 22.67
C TRP A 295 -2.37 -5.93 21.63
N ARG A 296 -2.70 -7.21 21.32
CA ARG A 296 -1.95 -8.02 20.36
C ARG A 296 -2.86 -8.98 19.60
N ARG A 297 -2.90 -8.84 18.27
CA ARG A 297 -3.48 -9.84 17.34
C ARG A 297 -2.44 -10.88 16.94
N LEU A 298 -2.89 -12.08 16.65
CA LEU A 298 -2.05 -13.10 16.04
C LEU A 298 -2.01 -12.93 14.51
N LYS A 299 -0.92 -13.37 13.90
CA LYS A 299 -0.70 -13.24 12.45
C LYS A 299 -1.69 -14.11 11.65
N ASN A 300 -1.97 -15.31 12.14
CA ASN A 300 -2.87 -16.31 11.56
C ASN A 300 -3.35 -17.29 12.65
N ALA A 301 -4.39 -18.07 12.37
CA ALA A 301 -4.93 -19.04 13.32
C ALA A 301 -3.89 -20.04 13.88
N PRO A 302 -2.98 -20.64 13.09
CA PRO A 302 -1.94 -21.54 13.63
C PRO A 302 -0.94 -20.87 14.58
N SER A 303 -0.97 -19.54 14.71
CA SER A 303 -0.14 -18.86 15.73
C SER A 303 -0.68 -19.06 17.14
N GLU A 304 -1.98 -19.39 17.30
CA GLU A 304 -2.60 -19.73 18.58
C GLU A 304 -2.18 -21.14 18.99
N ARG A 305 -1.49 -21.25 20.13
CA ARG A 305 -0.91 -22.51 20.59
C ARG A 305 -0.35 -22.45 22.01
N ALA A 306 -0.26 -23.60 22.66
CA ALA A 306 0.57 -23.79 23.85
C ALA A 306 2.02 -24.04 23.44
N VAL A 307 2.98 -23.53 24.22
CA VAL A 307 4.42 -23.74 24.00
C VAL A 307 5.10 -24.01 25.33
N PRO A 308 5.78 -25.16 25.52
CA PRO A 308 6.57 -25.46 26.70
C PRO A 308 7.68 -24.43 26.94
N LEU A 309 7.99 -24.18 28.20
CA LEU A 309 9.07 -23.29 28.62
C LEU A 309 10.25 -24.07 29.20
N SER A 310 11.46 -23.58 28.95
CA SER A 310 12.66 -24.06 29.65
C SER A 310 12.64 -23.64 31.12
N PRO A 311 13.39 -24.33 32.00
CA PRO A 311 13.52 -23.92 33.40
C PRO A 311 13.98 -22.46 33.56
N GLU A 312 14.91 -22.00 32.71
CA GLU A 312 15.40 -20.62 32.74
C GLU A 312 14.29 -19.62 32.32
N ALA A 313 13.48 -19.95 31.32
CA ALA A 313 12.36 -19.12 30.89
C ALA A 313 11.26 -19.05 31.97
N ILE A 314 11.00 -20.15 32.68
CA ILE A 314 10.08 -20.21 33.81
C ILE A 314 10.51 -19.26 34.92
N ILE A 315 11.79 -19.35 35.37
CA ILE A 315 12.34 -18.48 36.42
C ILE A 315 12.23 -16.99 35.98
N ALA A 316 12.64 -16.68 34.77
CA ALA A 316 12.61 -15.32 34.25
C ALA A 316 11.18 -14.76 34.17
N LEU A 317 10.19 -15.59 33.76
CA LEU A 317 8.81 -15.19 33.68
C LEU A 317 8.19 -15.00 35.08
N GLN A 318 8.41 -15.94 36.00
CA GLN A 318 7.90 -15.89 37.36
C GLN A 318 8.40 -14.67 38.12
N SER A 319 9.62 -14.21 37.88
CA SER A 319 10.16 -12.99 38.50
C SER A 319 9.42 -11.72 38.14
N LEU A 320 8.67 -11.72 37.02
CA LEU A 320 7.91 -10.55 36.54
C LEU A 320 6.43 -10.57 36.97
N ILE A 321 5.85 -11.74 37.21
CA ILE A 321 4.40 -11.87 37.42
C ILE A 321 3.97 -11.92 38.89
N THR A 322 4.91 -11.90 39.82
CA THR A 322 4.62 -11.92 41.25
C THR A 322 3.72 -10.75 41.64
N ASN A 323 2.56 -11.07 42.23
CA ASN A 323 1.53 -10.10 42.67
C ASN A 323 0.83 -9.31 41.54
N LEU A 324 0.89 -9.73 40.29
CA LEU A 324 0.11 -9.15 39.21
C LEU A 324 -1.30 -9.75 39.15
N ASP A 325 -2.26 -8.95 38.67
CA ASP A 325 -3.59 -9.41 38.34
C ASP A 325 -3.53 -10.48 37.22
N PRO A 326 -4.35 -11.54 37.26
CA PRO A 326 -4.38 -12.57 36.24
C PRO A 326 -4.54 -12.05 34.80
N GLU A 327 -5.35 -11.03 34.58
CA GLU A 327 -5.56 -10.42 33.26
C GLU A 327 -4.54 -9.33 32.91
N ALA A 328 -3.65 -8.97 33.84
CA ALA A 328 -2.61 -7.99 33.60
C ALA A 328 -1.63 -8.47 32.51
N PRO A 329 -1.08 -7.54 31.73
CA PRO A 329 0.02 -7.85 30.80
C PRO A 329 1.28 -8.16 31.60
N VAL A 330 1.99 -9.23 31.24
CA VAL A 330 3.33 -9.54 31.78
C VAL A 330 4.33 -8.41 31.45
N PHE A 331 4.21 -7.86 30.28
CA PHE A 331 5.09 -6.80 29.76
C PHE A 331 4.31 -5.50 29.59
N GLU A 332 3.85 -4.88 30.69
CA GLU A 332 2.98 -3.71 30.73
C GLU A 332 3.41 -2.59 29.78
N ARG A 333 4.71 -2.30 29.73
CA ARG A 333 5.29 -1.27 28.85
C ARG A 333 4.91 -1.44 27.37
N TYR A 334 4.62 -2.66 26.95
CA TYR A 334 4.31 -3.02 25.55
C TYR A 334 2.84 -3.34 25.30
N ALA A 335 2.01 -3.37 26.34
CA ALA A 335 0.57 -3.66 26.25
C ALA A 335 -0.25 -2.42 25.86
N ARG A 336 0.09 -1.84 24.72
CA ARG A 336 -0.53 -0.61 24.21
C ARG A 336 -0.45 -0.57 22.67
N PRO A 337 -1.23 0.31 22.01
CA PRO A 337 -1.09 0.52 20.57
C PRO A 337 0.37 0.76 20.17
N ARG A 338 0.85 0.02 19.17
CA ARG A 338 2.25 0.03 18.69
C ARG A 338 3.31 -0.36 19.73
N GLY A 339 2.93 -0.88 20.89
CA GLY A 339 3.88 -1.34 21.91
C GLY A 339 4.83 -2.42 21.41
N MET A 340 4.35 -3.29 20.49
CA MET A 340 5.18 -4.31 19.84
C MET A 340 6.30 -3.72 18.97
N ASP A 341 6.07 -2.56 18.34
CA ASP A 341 7.11 -1.85 17.60
C ASP A 341 8.17 -1.30 18.57
N SER A 342 7.74 -0.80 19.74
CA SER A 342 8.63 -0.31 20.81
C SER A 342 9.47 -1.47 21.39
N ALA A 343 8.86 -2.65 21.64
CA ALA A 343 9.60 -3.83 22.07
C ALA A 343 10.66 -4.24 21.04
N SER A 344 10.28 -4.26 19.77
CA SER A 344 11.22 -4.60 18.68
C SER A 344 12.38 -3.61 18.60
N ALA A 345 12.10 -2.31 18.68
CA ALA A 345 13.14 -1.28 18.63
C ALA A 345 14.12 -1.40 19.80
N MET A 346 13.60 -1.62 21.02
CA MET A 346 14.41 -1.79 22.23
C MET A 346 15.29 -3.05 22.15
N MET A 347 14.71 -4.21 21.82
CA MET A 347 15.45 -5.47 21.69
C MET A 347 16.52 -5.37 20.60
N MET A 348 16.20 -4.73 19.47
CA MET A 348 17.18 -4.51 18.39
C MET A 348 18.29 -3.53 18.82
N LYS A 349 17.97 -2.47 19.58
CA LYS A 349 19.00 -1.55 20.10
C LYS A 349 20.01 -2.31 20.96
N ARG A 350 19.54 -3.16 21.88
CA ARG A 350 20.41 -3.98 22.71
C ARG A 350 21.21 -5.02 21.89
N LEU A 351 20.56 -5.71 20.96
CA LEU A 351 21.26 -6.65 20.07
C LEU A 351 22.42 -5.97 19.34
N ARG A 352 22.23 -4.73 18.87
CA ARG A 352 23.24 -3.96 18.12
C ARG A 352 24.44 -3.52 18.96
N THR A 353 24.40 -3.62 20.29
CA THR A 353 25.60 -3.35 21.12
C THR A 353 26.69 -4.43 20.96
N VAL A 354 26.31 -5.64 20.59
CA VAL A 354 27.26 -6.78 20.43
C VAL A 354 27.22 -7.42 19.05
N ILE A 355 26.12 -7.33 18.31
CA ILE A 355 25.97 -7.91 16.97
C ILE A 355 25.89 -6.79 15.92
N THR A 356 26.97 -6.62 15.16
CA THR A 356 27.08 -5.58 14.12
C THR A 356 26.48 -6.00 12.77
N ASP A 357 26.43 -7.30 12.47
CA ASP A 357 25.83 -7.81 11.22
C ASP A 357 24.35 -7.47 11.14
N ARG A 358 24.01 -6.61 10.17
CA ARG A 358 22.63 -6.14 9.97
C ARG A 358 21.66 -7.22 9.47
N LYS A 359 22.15 -8.33 8.98
CA LYS A 359 21.32 -9.48 8.57
C LYS A 359 20.77 -10.25 9.78
N LEU A 360 21.45 -10.20 10.92
CA LEU A 360 21.03 -10.82 12.16
C LEU A 360 20.07 -9.89 12.93
N THR A 361 18.98 -10.45 13.42
CA THR A 361 17.92 -9.75 14.15
C THR A 361 17.41 -10.61 15.30
N MET A 362 16.54 -10.07 16.17
CA MET A 362 15.86 -10.91 17.17
C MET A 362 15.10 -12.09 16.55
N HIS A 363 14.62 -11.97 15.30
CA HIS A 363 14.00 -13.09 14.59
C HIS A 363 14.97 -14.21 14.22
N SER A 364 16.28 -13.96 14.24
CA SER A 364 17.33 -14.95 14.04
C SER A 364 17.36 -16.03 15.16
N LEU A 365 16.87 -15.71 16.37
CA LEU A 365 16.64 -16.71 17.42
C LEU A 365 15.63 -17.77 16.98
N ARG A 366 14.57 -17.37 16.30
CA ARG A 366 13.57 -18.31 15.76
C ARG A 366 14.13 -19.16 14.62
N HIS A 367 14.99 -18.61 13.77
CA HIS A 367 15.71 -19.41 12.76
C HIS A 367 16.63 -20.43 13.43
N ARG A 368 17.38 -20.01 14.47
CA ARG A 368 18.21 -20.90 15.28
C ARG A 368 17.39 -22.02 15.92
N MET A 369 16.25 -21.72 16.55
CA MET A 369 15.36 -22.72 17.15
C MET A 369 14.88 -23.74 16.11
N LYS A 370 14.47 -23.27 14.91
CA LYS A 370 14.08 -24.18 13.84
C LYS A 370 15.21 -25.12 13.40
N ASP A 371 16.43 -24.59 13.31
CA ASP A 371 17.60 -25.39 12.93
C ASP A 371 18.00 -26.39 14.04
N LYS A 372 17.96 -25.99 15.33
CA LYS A 372 18.18 -26.88 16.47
C LYS A 372 17.18 -28.03 16.47
N LEU A 373 15.87 -27.76 16.34
CA LEU A 373 14.83 -28.79 16.25
C LEU A 373 15.09 -29.76 15.09
N ARG A 374 15.47 -29.25 13.92
CA ARG A 374 15.78 -30.08 12.76
C ARG A 374 17.01 -30.97 13.02
N ASN A 375 18.07 -30.41 13.58
CA ASN A 375 19.33 -31.13 13.85
C ASN A 375 19.20 -32.22 14.94
N THR A 376 18.20 -32.09 15.83
CA THR A 376 17.87 -33.10 16.85
C THR A 376 16.83 -34.13 16.36
N GLY A 377 16.49 -34.11 15.07
CA GLY A 377 15.55 -35.08 14.50
C GLY A 377 14.09 -34.83 14.81
N CYS A 378 13.71 -33.61 15.25
CA CYS A 378 12.29 -33.27 15.46
C CYS A 378 11.51 -33.33 14.13
N PRO A 379 10.41 -34.09 14.07
CA PRO A 379 9.55 -34.13 12.90
C PRO A 379 9.09 -32.72 12.47
N GLU A 380 9.08 -32.44 11.16
CA GLU A 380 8.75 -31.12 10.63
C GLU A 380 7.37 -30.62 11.11
N ALA A 381 6.38 -31.53 11.20
CA ALA A 381 5.04 -31.19 11.69
C ALA A 381 5.03 -30.71 13.15
N ILE A 382 5.81 -31.36 14.03
CA ILE A 382 5.96 -30.95 15.43
C ILE A 382 6.72 -29.62 15.51
N SER A 383 7.80 -29.47 14.77
CA SER A 383 8.55 -28.22 14.68
C SER A 383 7.66 -27.05 14.18
N MET A 384 6.76 -27.32 13.22
CA MET A 384 5.78 -26.33 12.75
C MET A 384 4.77 -25.97 13.83
N ALA A 385 4.28 -26.92 14.61
CA ALA A 385 3.36 -26.69 15.72
C ALA A 385 4.03 -25.83 16.82
N ILE A 386 5.23 -26.19 17.27
CA ILE A 386 6.02 -25.42 18.26
C ILE A 386 6.20 -23.97 17.79
N LEU A 387 6.58 -23.78 16.54
CA LEU A 387 6.85 -22.46 15.98
C LEU A 387 5.58 -21.71 15.55
N GLY A 388 4.39 -22.30 15.49
CA GLY A 388 3.16 -21.68 15.00
C GLY A 388 3.27 -21.32 13.52
N HIS A 389 3.74 -22.26 12.69
CA HIS A 389 3.68 -22.18 11.24
C HIS A 389 2.44 -22.89 10.72
N GLY A 390 1.67 -22.23 9.86
CA GLY A 390 0.55 -22.87 9.16
C GLY A 390 1.07 -23.91 8.17
N SER A 391 0.39 -25.06 8.11
CA SER A 391 0.54 -26.04 7.05
C SER A 391 -0.50 -25.77 5.96
N ASN A 392 -0.12 -25.91 4.71
CA ASN A 392 -1.04 -25.79 3.57
C ASN A 392 -1.73 -27.11 3.23
N THR A 393 -1.55 -28.18 4.03
CA THR A 393 -2.15 -29.48 3.79
C THR A 393 -3.51 -29.58 4.49
N VAL A 394 -4.48 -30.19 3.82
CA VAL A 394 -5.81 -30.44 4.38
C VAL A 394 -5.72 -31.28 5.67
N ALA A 395 -4.82 -32.25 5.72
CA ALA A 395 -4.57 -33.11 6.87
C ALA A 395 -4.17 -32.34 8.15
N ALA A 396 -3.48 -31.20 8.02
CA ALA A 396 -3.09 -30.40 9.17
C ALA A 396 -4.24 -29.62 9.83
N ASN A 397 -5.42 -29.60 9.21
CA ASN A 397 -6.62 -28.95 9.75
C ASN A 397 -7.49 -29.93 10.58
N TYR A 398 -7.12 -31.21 10.63
CA TYR A 398 -7.81 -32.20 11.43
C TYR A 398 -7.04 -32.49 12.73
N GLY A 399 -7.78 -32.64 13.83
CA GLY A 399 -7.25 -32.97 15.15
C GLY A 399 -7.01 -31.73 16.04
N SER A 400 -6.75 -31.99 17.33
CA SER A 400 -6.52 -30.97 18.38
C SER A 400 -5.06 -30.47 18.46
N GLY A 401 -4.21 -30.81 17.50
CA GLY A 401 -2.77 -30.51 17.54
C GLY A 401 -1.95 -31.58 18.26
N TYR A 402 -0.71 -31.26 18.61
CA TYR A 402 0.19 -32.15 19.34
C TYR A 402 0.05 -31.93 20.85
N ALA A 403 0.08 -33.03 21.62
CA ALA A 403 0.14 -32.97 23.07
C ALA A 403 1.37 -32.18 23.55
N LEU A 404 1.22 -31.52 24.69
CA LEU A 404 2.26 -30.64 25.24
C LEU A 404 3.54 -31.45 25.58
N GLU A 405 3.37 -32.67 26.09
CA GLU A 405 4.48 -33.58 26.42
C GLU A 405 5.31 -33.94 25.20
N VAL A 406 4.67 -34.20 24.06
CA VAL A 406 5.35 -34.50 22.80
C VAL A 406 6.20 -33.33 22.35
N MET A 407 5.66 -32.10 22.43
CA MET A 407 6.42 -30.90 22.09
C MET A 407 7.57 -30.67 23.08
N ARG A 408 7.34 -30.87 24.36
CA ARG A 408 8.32 -30.73 25.43
C ARG A 408 9.52 -31.65 25.22
N GLU A 409 9.30 -32.93 24.96
CA GLU A 409 10.36 -33.91 24.68
C GLU A 409 11.34 -33.43 23.58
N HIS A 410 10.81 -32.85 22.51
CA HIS A 410 11.65 -32.30 21.44
C HIS A 410 12.34 -30.98 21.82
N MET A 411 11.70 -30.15 22.64
CA MET A 411 12.27 -28.88 23.06
C MET A 411 13.37 -29.03 24.11
N GLU A 412 13.25 -30.00 25.03
CA GLU A 412 14.28 -30.31 26.02
C GLU A 412 15.63 -30.72 25.39
N ARG A 413 15.61 -31.30 24.19
CA ARG A 413 16.83 -31.66 23.43
C ARG A 413 17.56 -30.46 22.83
N VAL A 414 16.93 -29.29 22.84
CA VAL A 414 17.46 -28.07 22.16
C VAL A 414 17.69 -26.88 23.09
N TRP A 415 17.23 -26.97 24.36
CA TRP A 415 17.48 -25.97 25.41
C TRP A 415 18.92 -25.91 25.90
#